data_c75ed89a7e1c9f272b5315e57edcc763
#
_entry.id   c75ed89a7e1c9f272b5315e57edcc763
#
_cell.length_a   1.000
_cell.length_b   1.000
_cell.length_c   1.000
_cell.angle_alpha   90.00
_cell.angle_beta   90.00
_cell.angle_gamma   90.00
#
_symmetry.space_group_name_H-M   'P 1'
#
loop_
_entity.id
_entity.type
_entity.pdbx_description
1 polymer ?
#
loop_
_entity_poly.entity_id
_entity_poly.type
_entity_poly.pdbx_seq_one_letter_code
_entity_poly.pdbx_strand_id
1 'polypeptide(L)'
;SGHIAAVGYDLYCRMVNEAVAELSGRVPVQQAEIRVELPLDAHLPEDYVSRSDLRLEAYRKLANAGTESDPAGVDAVQAEWEDRYGPIPPPVATLLSVARLRSACVARGITEVTSVKGPKLGGPDYFARCSPVVLPLSRQTRLARLHQDARYKEAQKQVHLPLKKPSEEDLASQLLELLQDLVPVSAPVVVGDGPG
;
A
#
# COMPACT_ATOMS: atom_id res chain seq x y z
N SER A 1 19.40 2.90 -5.70
CA SER A 1 19.16 3.40 -4.34
C SER A 1 17.66 3.49 -4.00
N GLY A 2 16.77 3.89 -4.93
CA GLY A 2 15.32 3.93 -4.69
C GLY A 2 14.72 2.57 -4.32
N HIS A 3 15.26 1.50 -4.87
CA HIS A 3 14.84 0.13 -4.55
C HIS A 3 15.18 -0.28 -3.10
N ILE A 4 16.31 0.17 -2.61
CA ILE A 4 16.74 -0.08 -1.22
C ILE A 4 15.85 0.69 -0.23
N ALA A 5 15.44 1.91 -0.58
CA ALA A 5 14.57 2.72 0.27
C ALA A 5 13.16 2.13 0.41
N ALA A 6 12.59 1.59 -0.68
CA ALA A 6 11.28 0.93 -0.63
C ALA A 6 11.32 -0.37 0.19
N VAL A 7 12.38 -1.17 0.04
CA VAL A 7 12.65 -2.36 0.87
C VAL A 7 12.85 -1.97 2.33
N GLY A 8 13.52 -0.85 2.60
CA GLY A 8 13.70 -0.30 3.94
C GLY A 8 12.38 0.02 4.63
N TYR A 9 11.44 0.64 3.92
CA TYR A 9 10.12 0.95 4.48
C TYR A 9 9.31 -0.33 4.82
N ASP A 10 9.30 -1.33 3.96
CA ASP A 10 8.67 -2.62 4.23
C ASP A 10 9.29 -3.32 5.43
N LEU A 11 10.62 -3.28 5.56
CA LEU A 11 11.32 -3.81 6.72
C LEU A 11 10.91 -3.08 8.01
N TYR A 12 10.80 -1.74 7.97
CA TYR A 12 10.30 -0.96 9.10
C TYR A 12 8.87 -1.33 9.49
N CYS A 13 7.99 -1.49 8.53
CA CYS A 13 6.61 -1.91 8.78
C CYS A 13 6.57 -3.27 9.50
N ARG A 14 7.42 -4.21 9.09
CA ARG A 14 7.56 -5.52 9.71
C ARG A 14 8.06 -5.43 11.15
N MET A 15 9.15 -4.73 11.38
CA MET A 15 9.74 -4.53 12.70
C MET A 15 8.78 -3.86 13.68
N VAL A 16 8.00 -2.89 13.22
CA VAL A 16 6.98 -2.21 14.04
C VAL A 16 5.88 -3.18 14.44
N ASN A 17 5.40 -4.00 13.50
CA ASN A 17 4.37 -5.00 13.78
C ASN A 17 4.85 -6.04 14.81
N GLU A 18 6.09 -6.51 14.71
CA GLU A 18 6.70 -7.41 15.68
C GLU A 18 6.82 -6.76 17.08
N ALA A 19 7.32 -5.54 17.16
CA ALA A 19 7.49 -4.81 18.42
C ALA A 19 6.14 -4.53 19.13
N VAL A 20 5.11 -4.15 18.35
CA VAL A 20 3.76 -3.91 18.91
C VAL A 20 3.15 -5.22 19.43
N ALA A 21 3.36 -6.33 18.73
CA ALA A 21 2.91 -7.65 19.17
C ALA A 21 3.58 -8.07 20.49
N GLU A 22 4.88 -7.88 20.62
CA GLU A 22 5.63 -8.19 21.85
C GLU A 22 5.19 -7.33 23.04
N LEU A 23 5.05 -6.01 22.85
CA LEU A 23 4.68 -5.07 23.91
C LEU A 23 3.24 -5.23 24.37
N SER A 24 2.33 -5.67 23.51
CA SER A 24 0.93 -5.82 23.86
C SER A 24 0.60 -7.12 24.60
N GLY A 25 1.57 -8.05 24.73
CA GLY A 25 1.35 -9.37 25.34
C GLY A 25 0.26 -10.20 24.64
N ARG A 26 -0.23 -9.70 23.52
CA ARG A 26 -1.15 -10.42 22.64
C ARG A 26 -0.32 -11.36 21.79
N VAL A 27 -0.71 -12.63 21.75
CA VAL A 27 -0.31 -13.49 20.63
C VAL A 27 -0.56 -12.66 19.37
N PRO A 28 0.44 -12.47 18.47
CA PRO A 28 0.20 -11.72 17.26
C PRO A 28 -1.04 -12.34 16.62
N VAL A 29 -2.15 -11.63 16.66
CA VAL A 29 -3.13 -11.82 15.61
C VAL A 29 -2.28 -11.54 14.39
N GLN A 30 -1.98 -12.58 13.61
CA GLN A 30 -1.23 -12.45 12.39
C GLN A 30 -1.99 -11.41 11.55
N GLN A 31 -1.68 -10.13 11.80
CA GLN A 31 -1.98 -9.12 10.81
C GLN A 31 -1.16 -9.56 9.62
N ALA A 32 -1.85 -10.09 8.63
CA ALA A 32 -1.23 -10.67 7.47
C ALA A 32 -0.20 -9.66 6.96
N GLU A 33 1.05 -10.06 6.96
CA GLU A 33 2.16 -9.21 6.55
C GLU A 33 1.90 -8.75 5.12
N ILE A 34 1.71 -7.45 4.93
CA ILE A 34 1.46 -6.89 3.61
C ILE A 34 2.78 -6.63 2.92
N ARG A 35 2.98 -7.31 1.81
CA ARG A 35 4.15 -7.13 0.94
C ARG A 35 3.79 -6.25 -0.24
N VAL A 36 4.47 -5.11 -0.37
CA VAL A 36 4.34 -4.19 -1.50
C VAL A 36 5.67 -4.05 -2.22
N GLU A 37 5.74 -4.56 -3.44
CA GLU A 37 6.92 -4.47 -4.31
C GLU A 37 6.56 -3.75 -5.62
N LEU A 38 6.74 -2.44 -5.62
CA LEU A 38 6.57 -1.58 -6.79
C LEU A 38 7.90 -0.84 -7.08
N PRO A 39 8.25 -0.58 -8.36
CA PRO A 39 9.46 0.15 -8.71
C PRO A 39 9.29 1.65 -8.45
N LEU A 40 9.44 2.06 -7.20
CA LEU A 40 9.19 3.42 -6.71
C LEU A 40 10.46 4.02 -6.08
N ASP A 41 10.59 5.33 -6.19
CA ASP A 41 11.51 6.13 -5.39
C ASP A 41 10.75 6.73 -4.20
N ALA A 42 10.77 6.02 -3.07
CA ALA A 42 10.02 6.35 -1.86
C ALA A 42 10.95 6.37 -0.65
N HIS A 43 11.31 7.54 -0.15
CA HIS A 43 12.19 7.70 1.00
C HIS A 43 12.07 9.07 1.64
N LEU A 44 12.65 9.22 2.84
CA LEU A 44 12.85 10.51 3.50
C LEU A 44 14.26 11.01 3.21
N PRO A 45 14.43 12.04 2.36
CA PRO A 45 15.74 12.63 2.07
C PRO A 45 16.36 13.29 3.31
N GLU A 46 17.70 13.33 3.38
CA GLU A 46 18.42 13.99 4.46
C GLU A 46 18.23 15.52 4.46
N ASP A 47 18.01 16.10 3.31
CA ASP A 47 17.72 17.54 3.17
C ASP A 47 16.30 17.90 3.63
N TYR A 48 15.39 16.93 3.71
CA TYR A 48 14.05 17.12 4.26
C TYR A 48 13.99 16.87 5.77
N VAL A 49 14.55 15.76 6.24
CA VAL A 49 14.70 15.44 7.67
C VAL A 49 16.17 15.17 7.95
N SER A 50 16.91 16.17 8.41
CA SER A 50 18.37 16.15 8.48
C SER A 50 18.93 15.20 9.55
N ARG A 51 18.24 15.07 10.70
CA ARG A 51 18.68 14.21 11.80
C ARG A 51 18.24 12.78 11.57
N SER A 52 19.20 11.85 11.67
CA SER A 52 18.94 10.42 11.46
C SER A 52 17.99 9.81 12.49
N ASP A 53 18.01 10.27 13.74
CA ASP A 53 17.08 9.84 14.79
C ASP A 53 15.65 10.30 14.49
N LEU A 54 15.47 11.52 13.99
CA LEU A 54 14.16 12.03 13.58
C LEU A 54 13.64 11.33 12.32
N ARG A 55 14.51 10.99 11.37
CA ARG A 55 14.10 10.17 10.21
C ARG A 55 13.60 8.80 10.63
N LEU A 56 14.31 8.15 11.54
CA LEU A 56 13.91 6.85 12.07
C LEU A 56 12.54 6.91 12.76
N GLU A 57 12.33 7.93 13.58
CA GLU A 57 11.04 8.17 14.25
C GLU A 57 9.93 8.45 13.23
N ALA A 58 10.20 9.26 12.22
CA ALA A 58 9.26 9.56 11.14
C ALA A 58 8.85 8.30 10.35
N TYR A 59 9.81 7.44 10.00
CA TYR A 59 9.51 6.15 9.37
C TYR A 59 8.64 5.26 10.25
N ARG A 60 8.94 5.17 11.55
CA ARG A 60 8.14 4.41 12.51
C ARG A 60 6.71 4.90 12.56
N LYS A 61 6.54 6.21 12.66
CA LYS A 61 5.22 6.84 12.74
C LYS A 61 4.39 6.55 11.49
N LEU A 62 5.00 6.68 10.32
CA LEU A 62 4.34 6.35 9.06
C LEU A 62 4.02 4.86 8.94
N ALA A 63 4.93 3.98 9.35
CA ALA A 63 4.70 2.54 9.34
C ALA A 63 3.51 2.15 10.22
N ASN A 64 3.38 2.73 11.42
CA ASN A 64 2.22 2.53 12.28
C ASN A 64 0.92 3.02 11.62
N ALA A 65 0.92 4.21 11.02
CA ALA A 65 -0.24 4.75 10.33
C ALA A 65 -0.68 3.88 9.14
N GLY A 66 0.26 3.29 8.41
CA GLY A 66 -0.02 2.40 7.28
C GLY A 66 -0.56 1.02 7.65
N THR A 67 -0.56 0.64 8.93
CA THR A 67 -1.17 -0.63 9.41
C THR A 67 -2.67 -0.53 9.67
N GLU A 68 -3.20 0.68 9.75
CA GLU A 68 -4.61 0.93 9.94
C GLU A 68 -5.36 0.87 8.60
N SER A 69 -6.59 0.39 8.64
CA SER A 69 -7.47 0.36 7.46
C SER A 69 -7.98 1.75 7.05
N ASP A 70 -7.97 2.69 7.98
CA ASP A 70 -8.35 4.08 7.76
C ASP A 70 -7.12 4.90 7.35
N PRO A 71 -7.12 5.57 6.18
CA PRO A 71 -6.01 6.40 5.74
C PRO A 71 -5.85 7.72 6.54
N ALA A 72 -6.77 8.06 7.42
CA ALA A 72 -6.73 9.29 8.21
C ALA A 72 -5.43 9.43 9.03
N GLY A 73 -4.86 8.31 9.50
CA GLY A 73 -3.57 8.30 10.19
C GLY A 73 -2.40 8.75 9.31
N VAL A 74 -2.40 8.35 8.04
CA VAL A 74 -1.38 8.78 7.06
C VAL A 74 -1.56 10.27 6.73
N ASP A 75 -2.78 10.74 6.58
CA ASP A 75 -3.08 12.16 6.33
C ASP A 75 -2.60 13.04 7.50
N ALA A 76 -2.76 12.58 8.74
CA ALA A 76 -2.26 13.27 9.93
C ALA A 76 -0.72 13.33 9.95
N VAL A 77 -0.03 12.27 9.55
CA VAL A 77 1.43 12.25 9.42
C VAL A 77 1.90 13.24 8.36
N GLN A 78 1.24 13.28 7.21
CA GLN A 78 1.54 14.26 6.17
C GLN A 78 1.41 15.69 6.68
N ALA A 79 0.31 16.03 7.33
CA ALA A 79 0.07 17.37 7.87
C ALA A 79 1.14 17.77 8.91
N GLU A 80 1.54 16.85 9.78
CA GLU A 80 2.62 17.08 10.74
C GLU A 80 3.96 17.33 10.05
N TRP A 81 4.31 16.56 9.03
CA TRP A 81 5.56 16.75 8.31
C TRP A 81 5.60 18.05 7.53
N GLU A 82 4.49 18.44 6.90
CA GLU A 82 4.38 19.75 6.24
C GLU A 82 4.60 20.89 7.23
N ASP A 83 4.03 20.81 8.43
CA ASP A 83 4.19 21.80 9.48
C ASP A 83 5.61 21.85 10.03
N ARG A 84 6.24 20.70 10.27
CA ARG A 84 7.58 20.62 10.88
C ARG A 84 8.73 20.82 9.90
N TYR A 85 8.62 20.30 8.69
CA TYR A 85 9.71 20.20 7.73
C TYR A 85 9.47 20.98 6.43
N GLY A 86 8.29 21.54 6.24
CA GLY A 86 7.92 22.30 5.05
C GLY A 86 7.28 21.43 3.95
N PRO A 87 7.18 21.97 2.73
CA PRO A 87 6.50 21.30 1.62
C PRO A 87 7.04 19.91 1.35
N ILE A 88 6.12 18.98 1.04
CA ILE A 88 6.46 17.59 0.78
C ILE A 88 7.23 17.45 -0.55
N PRO A 89 8.47 16.98 -0.54
CA PRO A 89 9.21 16.70 -1.78
C PRO A 89 8.73 15.40 -2.46
N PRO A 90 8.99 15.22 -3.77
CA PRO A 90 8.49 14.07 -4.53
C PRO A 90 8.76 12.69 -3.90
N PRO A 91 9.96 12.35 -3.41
CA PRO A 91 10.19 11.05 -2.79
C PRO A 91 9.37 10.80 -1.53
N VAL A 92 9.06 11.86 -0.78
CA VAL A 92 8.21 11.80 0.42
C VAL A 92 6.74 11.66 0.04
N ALA A 93 6.29 12.35 -1.01
CA ALA A 93 4.94 12.18 -1.55
C ALA A 93 4.71 10.73 -1.97
N THR A 94 5.67 10.12 -2.66
CA THR A 94 5.62 8.70 -3.05
C THR A 94 5.58 7.78 -1.82
N LEU A 95 6.37 8.06 -0.80
CA LEU A 95 6.37 7.31 0.47
C LEU A 95 5.00 7.36 1.16
N LEU A 96 4.37 8.52 1.21
CA LEU A 96 3.00 8.70 1.74
C LEU A 96 1.97 7.93 0.91
N SER A 97 2.11 7.93 -0.42
CA SER A 97 1.26 7.16 -1.33
C SER A 97 1.37 5.65 -1.06
N VAL A 98 2.57 5.14 -0.82
CA VAL A 98 2.79 3.73 -0.44
C VAL A 98 2.10 3.42 0.89
N ALA A 99 2.18 4.30 1.87
CA ALA A 99 1.51 4.12 3.16
C ALA A 99 -0.03 4.09 3.01
N ARG A 100 -0.60 4.97 2.19
CA ARG A 100 -2.04 4.95 1.86
C ARG A 100 -2.45 3.68 1.12
N LEU A 101 -1.62 3.22 0.19
CA LEU A 101 -1.83 1.96 -0.52
C LEU A 101 -1.85 0.77 0.46
N ARG A 102 -0.94 0.74 1.43
CA ARG A 102 -0.93 -0.30 2.47
C ARG A 102 -2.22 -0.27 3.31
N SER A 103 -2.67 0.90 3.74
CA SER A 103 -3.97 1.05 4.43
C SER A 103 -5.14 0.53 3.59
N ALA A 104 -5.15 0.83 2.30
CA ALA A 104 -6.17 0.34 1.37
C ALA A 104 -6.13 -1.18 1.21
N CYS A 105 -4.94 -1.78 1.24
CA CYS A 105 -4.75 -3.23 1.22
C CYS A 105 -5.26 -3.88 2.51
N VAL A 106 -4.97 -3.28 3.67
CA VAL A 106 -5.53 -3.73 4.97
C VAL A 106 -7.06 -3.76 4.91
N ALA A 107 -7.67 -2.68 4.45
CA ALA A 107 -9.13 -2.56 4.35
C ALA A 107 -9.77 -3.61 3.41
N ARG A 108 -9.01 -4.16 2.47
CA ARG A 108 -9.48 -5.10 1.43
C ARG A 108 -8.99 -6.53 1.62
N GLY A 109 -8.20 -6.79 2.65
CA GLY A 109 -7.62 -8.10 2.89
C GLY A 109 -6.56 -8.51 1.86
N ILE A 110 -5.97 -7.55 1.14
CA ILE A 110 -4.88 -7.79 0.19
C ILE A 110 -3.57 -7.89 0.96
N THR A 111 -2.81 -8.95 0.77
CA THR A 111 -1.54 -9.20 1.47
C THR A 111 -0.31 -9.11 0.59
N GLU A 112 -0.49 -9.18 -0.72
CA GLU A 112 0.61 -9.13 -1.66
C GLU A 112 0.29 -8.20 -2.84
N VAL A 113 1.20 -7.27 -3.10
CA VAL A 113 1.22 -6.40 -4.28
C VAL A 113 2.61 -6.49 -4.89
N THR A 114 2.70 -7.03 -6.09
CA THR A 114 3.95 -7.10 -6.86
C THR A 114 3.77 -6.46 -8.23
N SER A 115 4.85 -6.05 -8.86
CA SER A 115 4.80 -5.50 -10.21
C SER A 115 5.47 -6.42 -11.22
N VAL A 116 4.88 -6.48 -12.39
CA VAL A 116 5.43 -7.16 -13.57
C VAL A 116 5.54 -6.15 -14.69
N LYS A 117 6.64 -6.16 -15.44
CA LYS A 117 6.78 -5.29 -16.62
C LYS A 117 5.74 -5.65 -17.67
N GLY A 118 5.16 -4.61 -18.28
CA GLY A 118 4.26 -4.75 -19.39
C GLY A 118 4.97 -5.11 -20.71
N PRO A 119 4.20 -5.30 -21.79
CA PRO A 119 4.76 -5.61 -23.11
C PRO A 119 5.61 -4.44 -23.63
N LYS A 120 6.66 -4.77 -24.39
CA LYS A 120 7.60 -3.76 -24.91
C LYS A 120 7.00 -2.84 -25.97
N LEU A 121 5.90 -3.22 -26.61
CA LEU A 121 5.24 -2.51 -27.69
C LEU A 121 3.74 -2.40 -27.42
N GLY A 122 3.30 -1.18 -27.14
CA GLY A 122 1.88 -0.85 -26.90
C GLY A 122 1.30 -1.54 -25.67
N GLY A 123 0.71 -0.78 -24.80
CA GLY A 123 0.11 -1.27 -23.57
C GLY A 123 0.67 -0.59 -22.31
N PRO A 124 0.30 -1.06 -21.14
CA PRO A 124 0.78 -0.52 -19.88
C PRO A 124 2.26 -0.84 -19.63
N ASP A 125 2.98 0.06 -18.99
CA ASP A 125 4.40 -0.11 -18.66
C ASP A 125 4.60 -1.20 -17.60
N TYR A 126 3.65 -1.29 -16.67
CA TYR A 126 3.64 -2.27 -15.59
C TYR A 126 2.24 -2.83 -15.37
N PHE A 127 2.19 -4.03 -14.81
CA PHE A 127 1.00 -4.58 -14.16
C PHE A 127 1.25 -4.73 -12.67
N ALA A 128 0.33 -4.22 -11.86
CA ALA A 128 0.30 -4.57 -10.43
C ALA A 128 -0.51 -5.84 -10.25
N ARG A 129 0.11 -6.84 -9.66
CA ARG A 129 -0.51 -8.10 -9.30
C ARG A 129 -0.87 -8.08 -7.81
N CYS A 130 -2.16 -8.09 -7.51
CA CYS A 130 -2.68 -8.00 -6.15
C CYS A 130 -3.39 -9.30 -5.77
N SER A 131 -3.12 -9.80 -4.58
CA SER A 131 -3.75 -11.00 -4.03
C SER A 131 -3.77 -10.98 -2.49
N PRO A 132 -4.70 -11.69 -1.82
CA PRO A 132 -5.91 -12.27 -2.42
C PRO A 132 -6.96 -11.21 -2.74
N VAL A 133 -7.63 -11.35 -3.86
CA VAL A 133 -8.74 -10.49 -4.28
C VAL A 133 -9.92 -11.34 -4.75
N VAL A 134 -11.08 -11.10 -4.20
CA VAL A 134 -12.34 -11.71 -4.64
C VAL A 134 -13.25 -10.61 -5.18
N LEU A 135 -13.49 -10.64 -6.50
CA LEU A 135 -14.34 -9.66 -7.15
C LEU A 135 -15.76 -10.23 -7.35
N PRO A 136 -16.81 -9.54 -6.86
CA PRO A 136 -18.17 -9.82 -7.26
C PRO A 136 -18.34 -9.68 -8.78
N LEU A 137 -19.30 -10.39 -9.37
CA LEU A 137 -19.53 -10.39 -10.82
C LEU A 137 -19.71 -8.98 -11.40
N SER A 138 -20.39 -8.08 -10.68
CA SER A 138 -20.56 -6.68 -11.07
C SER A 138 -19.22 -5.93 -11.20
N ARG A 139 -18.26 -6.24 -10.32
CA ARG A 139 -16.92 -5.65 -10.36
C ARG A 139 -16.05 -6.27 -11.45
N GLN A 140 -16.19 -7.56 -11.72
CA GLN A 140 -15.54 -8.22 -12.86
C GLN A 140 -16.01 -7.61 -14.18
N THR A 141 -17.30 -7.36 -14.32
CA THR A 141 -17.88 -6.69 -15.51
C THR A 141 -17.35 -5.26 -15.65
N ARG A 142 -17.28 -4.51 -14.55
CA ARG A 142 -16.73 -3.15 -14.53
C ARG A 142 -15.25 -3.15 -14.95
N LEU A 143 -14.47 -4.08 -14.40
CA LEU A 143 -13.05 -4.24 -14.75
C LEU A 143 -12.87 -4.47 -16.25
N ALA A 144 -13.58 -5.42 -16.82
CA ALA A 144 -13.52 -5.75 -18.23
C ALA A 144 -13.91 -4.58 -19.14
N ARG A 145 -14.89 -3.79 -18.72
CA ARG A 145 -15.39 -2.64 -19.49
C ARG A 145 -14.45 -1.43 -19.47
N LEU A 146 -13.89 -1.11 -18.30
CA LEU A 146 -13.11 0.12 -18.10
C LEU A 146 -11.60 -0.07 -18.27
N HIS A 147 -11.10 -1.29 -18.08
CA HIS A 147 -9.67 -1.60 -18.08
C HIS A 147 -9.41 -2.85 -18.92
N GLN A 148 -9.38 -2.68 -20.23
CA GLN A 148 -9.25 -3.80 -21.19
C GLN A 148 -7.97 -4.62 -20.99
N ASP A 149 -6.90 -3.98 -20.52
CA ASP A 149 -5.62 -4.65 -20.22
C ASP A 149 -5.60 -5.37 -18.88
N ALA A 150 -6.56 -5.08 -17.99
CA ALA A 150 -6.65 -5.75 -16.70
C ALA A 150 -7.11 -7.20 -16.86
N ARG A 151 -6.70 -8.05 -15.92
CA ARG A 151 -7.08 -9.47 -15.86
C ARG A 151 -7.43 -9.86 -14.43
N TYR A 152 -8.51 -10.60 -14.27
CA TYR A 152 -8.89 -11.23 -13.02
C TYR A 152 -8.81 -12.74 -13.13
N LYS A 153 -8.01 -13.34 -12.28
CA LYS A 153 -7.81 -14.78 -12.17
C LYS A 153 -8.51 -15.31 -10.93
N GLU A 154 -9.77 -15.68 -11.07
CA GLU A 154 -10.64 -16.06 -9.96
C GLU A 154 -10.08 -17.25 -9.17
N ALA A 155 -9.58 -18.30 -9.85
CA ALA A 155 -9.03 -19.48 -9.20
C ALA A 155 -7.82 -19.17 -8.31
N GLN A 156 -7.01 -18.18 -8.68
CA GLN A 156 -5.86 -17.72 -7.91
C GLN A 156 -6.20 -16.56 -6.95
N LYS A 157 -7.42 -16.06 -6.95
CA LYS A 157 -7.84 -14.85 -6.23
C LYS A 157 -6.88 -13.66 -6.51
N GLN A 158 -6.59 -13.43 -7.77
CA GLN A 158 -5.55 -12.51 -8.18
C GLN A 158 -6.07 -11.57 -9.26
N VAL A 159 -5.78 -10.27 -9.11
CA VAL A 159 -6.08 -9.26 -10.11
C VAL A 159 -4.77 -8.64 -10.62
N HIS A 160 -4.69 -8.43 -11.93
CA HIS A 160 -3.61 -7.74 -12.61
C HIS A 160 -4.14 -6.40 -13.14
N LEU A 161 -3.62 -5.31 -12.60
CA LEU A 161 -4.07 -3.95 -12.91
C LEU A 161 -2.99 -3.19 -13.68
N PRO A 162 -3.35 -2.54 -14.81
CA PRO A 162 -2.40 -1.81 -15.64
C PRO A 162 -1.95 -0.51 -14.97
N LEU A 163 -0.64 -0.23 -15.02
CA LEU A 163 -0.01 0.99 -14.53
C LEU A 163 0.85 1.61 -15.62
N LYS A 164 0.92 2.94 -15.67
CA LYS A 164 1.68 3.70 -16.65
C LYS A 164 2.83 4.47 -16.01
N LYS A 165 3.99 4.48 -16.70
CA LYS A 165 5.17 5.28 -16.35
C LYS A 165 5.75 5.90 -17.66
N PRO A 166 6.15 7.19 -17.69
CA PRO A 166 5.96 8.17 -16.62
C PRO A 166 4.53 8.72 -16.60
N SER A 167 4.04 9.01 -15.41
CA SER A 167 2.76 9.66 -15.17
C SER A 167 2.98 10.79 -14.16
N GLU A 168 2.10 11.75 -14.10
CA GLU A 168 2.09 12.79 -13.07
C GLU A 168 1.86 12.19 -11.68
N GLU A 169 1.17 11.05 -11.65
CA GLU A 169 0.96 10.27 -10.45
C GLU A 169 1.94 9.12 -10.34
N ASP A 170 2.46 8.85 -9.15
CA ASP A 170 3.28 7.68 -8.91
C ASP A 170 2.47 6.37 -9.03
N LEU A 171 3.17 5.24 -9.18
CA LEU A 171 2.51 3.95 -9.37
C LEU A 171 1.65 3.53 -8.17
N ALA A 172 2.02 3.94 -6.95
CA ALA A 172 1.24 3.64 -5.75
C ALA A 172 -0.10 4.40 -5.74
N SER A 173 -0.10 5.68 -6.12
CA SER A 173 -1.32 6.47 -6.27
C SER A 173 -2.23 5.94 -7.37
N GLN A 174 -1.68 5.57 -8.53
CA GLN A 174 -2.45 4.95 -9.61
C GLN A 174 -3.12 3.65 -9.14
N LEU A 175 -2.38 2.79 -8.46
CA LEU A 175 -2.91 1.54 -7.94
C LEU A 175 -3.96 1.78 -6.85
N LEU A 176 -3.74 2.74 -5.97
CA LEU A 176 -4.71 3.11 -4.94
C LEU A 176 -6.06 3.49 -5.55
N GLU A 177 -6.08 4.34 -6.56
CA GLU A 177 -7.31 4.71 -7.28
C GLU A 177 -8.01 3.51 -7.91
N LEU A 178 -7.26 2.62 -8.57
CA LEU A 178 -7.81 1.42 -9.16
C LEU A 178 -8.41 0.48 -8.11
N LEU A 179 -7.77 0.30 -6.96
CA LEU A 179 -8.28 -0.52 -5.88
C LEU A 179 -9.54 0.07 -5.26
N GLN A 180 -9.59 1.38 -5.06
CA GLN A 180 -10.76 2.09 -4.55
C GLN A 180 -11.97 1.97 -5.48
N ASP A 181 -11.75 1.99 -6.78
CA ASP A 181 -12.81 1.85 -7.77
C ASP A 181 -13.30 0.39 -7.94
N LEU A 182 -12.40 -0.57 -7.90
CA LEU A 182 -12.67 -1.94 -8.36
C LEU A 182 -12.83 -2.96 -7.23
N VAL A 183 -12.09 -2.81 -6.14
CA VAL A 183 -12.05 -3.80 -5.06
C VAL A 183 -12.81 -3.28 -3.84
N PRO A 184 -13.92 -3.93 -3.46
CA PRO A 184 -14.69 -3.49 -2.30
C PRO A 184 -13.89 -3.71 -1.00
N VAL A 185 -14.13 -2.85 -0.01
CA VAL A 185 -13.64 -3.04 1.35
C VAL A 185 -14.23 -4.33 1.92
N SER A 186 -13.39 -5.16 2.54
CA SER A 186 -13.85 -6.39 3.19
C SER A 186 -14.78 -6.04 4.36
N ALA A 187 -15.93 -6.70 4.45
CA ALA A 187 -16.79 -6.55 5.60
C ALA A 187 -16.03 -6.95 6.88
N PRO A 188 -16.19 -6.22 8.00
CA PRO A 188 -15.61 -6.65 9.26
C PRO A 188 -16.12 -8.06 9.57
N VAL A 189 -15.20 -8.97 9.90
CA VAL A 189 -15.58 -10.30 10.40
C VAL A 189 -16.30 -10.06 11.72
N VAL A 190 -17.60 -10.12 11.72
CA VAL A 190 -18.38 -10.22 12.95
C VAL A 190 -18.03 -11.59 13.53
N VAL A 191 -17.16 -11.62 14.51
CA VAL A 191 -17.01 -12.81 15.36
C VAL A 191 -18.35 -12.93 16.09
N GLY A 192 -19.22 -13.78 15.56
CA GLY A 192 -20.47 -14.10 16.22
C GLY A 192 -20.15 -14.69 17.58
N ASP A 193 -20.58 -14.02 18.63
CA ASP A 193 -20.71 -14.63 19.95
C ASP A 193 -21.59 -15.88 19.74
N GLY A 194 -20.97 -17.05 19.89
CA GLY A 194 -21.67 -18.30 19.92
C GLY A 194 -22.66 -18.27 21.09
N PRO A 195 -23.86 -18.82 20.92
CA PRO A 195 -24.79 -18.91 22.03
C PRO A 195 -24.22 -19.77 23.15
N GLY A 196 -24.25 -19.21 24.36
CA GLY A 196 -23.90 -19.91 25.60
C GLY A 196 -24.82 -21.08 25.94
#